data_1effbc005e314538ba8394c528fade09
#
_entry.id   1effbc005e314538ba8394c528fade09
#
_cell.length_a   1.000
_cell.length_b   1.000
_cell.length_c   1.000
_cell.angle_alpha   90.00
_cell.angle_beta   90.00
_cell.angle_gamma   90.00
#
_symmetry.space_group_name_H-M   'P 1'
#
loop_
_entity.id
_entity.type
_entity.pdbx_description
1 polymer ?
#
loop_
_entity_poly.entity_id
_entity_poly.type
_entity_poly.pdbx_seq_one_letter_code
_entity_poly.pdbx_strand_id
1 'polypeptide(L)'
;MGDAYSRALLSLRTLEVPFRPELVSISGRSAGPLEEARERYGWGEAFTDWHDQVEDERVDLFVNGGPNSVHAEPTIAAAQAGKHVVCEKPLGRTAEESFEIWQAAEAAGVRHLCGFNYRFVPAVRLARELLDAGELGEVVHFRLCYLQGWSWDADPQAWRFDPEQAGTGVLGDLGSHAIDLARYLAGEISSVSAGVRTIVPGRRVDDHFVAAVEFESGVLGTLESSQLARGHANSNAFEVNGTKGSLAFDAERLNELQVGDERGFRRVLVTEPGHPYMRFWWPPGHIIGWAETFVHEVGHMLEAIAGEHDVAPHGATFEDSYRCAEVIEAIVRSAESGRREAVRYRV
;
A
#
# COMPACT_ATOMS: atom_id res chain seq x y z
N MET A 1 4.42 -12.08 1.03
CA MET A 1 5.11 -10.82 1.42
C MET A 1 6.27 -11.05 2.39
N GLY A 2 6.30 -12.10 3.19
CA GLY A 2 7.41 -12.39 4.13
C GLY A 2 8.82 -12.25 3.56
N ASP A 3 9.06 -12.71 2.32
CA ASP A 3 10.35 -12.53 1.64
C ASP A 3 10.72 -11.06 1.41
N ALA A 4 9.74 -10.21 1.05
CA ALA A 4 9.98 -8.79 0.81
C ALA A 4 10.41 -8.08 2.11
N TYR A 5 9.68 -8.31 3.20
CA TYR A 5 10.01 -7.73 4.50
C TYR A 5 11.32 -8.28 5.08
N SER A 6 11.58 -9.59 4.96
CA SER A 6 12.86 -10.16 5.38
C SER A 6 14.05 -9.51 4.66
N ARG A 7 13.95 -9.32 3.34
CA ARG A 7 14.97 -8.62 2.54
C ARG A 7 15.11 -7.16 2.94
N ALA A 8 14.01 -6.46 3.16
CA ALA A 8 14.02 -5.05 3.58
C ALA A 8 14.76 -4.88 4.92
N LEU A 9 14.41 -5.69 5.92
CA LEU A 9 15.05 -5.68 7.23
C LEU A 9 16.57 -6.01 7.15
N LEU A 10 16.95 -6.97 6.32
CA LEU A 10 18.36 -7.28 6.08
C LEU A 10 19.09 -6.12 5.39
N SER A 11 18.48 -5.48 4.41
CA SER A 11 19.08 -4.35 3.70
C SER A 11 19.35 -3.19 4.66
N LEU A 12 18.42 -2.89 5.58
CA LEU A 12 18.57 -1.83 6.58
C LEU A 12 19.79 -2.02 7.50
N ARG A 13 20.24 -3.27 7.72
CA ARG A 13 21.46 -3.53 8.49
C ARG A 13 22.74 -3.01 7.83
N THR A 14 22.70 -2.79 6.51
CA THR A 14 23.86 -2.36 5.71
C THR A 14 23.83 -0.88 5.38
N LEU A 15 22.73 -0.19 5.71
CA LEU A 15 22.54 1.23 5.45
C LEU A 15 22.94 2.09 6.65
N GLU A 16 23.25 3.36 6.42
CA GLU A 16 23.53 4.33 7.47
C GLU A 16 22.22 4.84 8.07
N VAL A 17 21.63 4.03 8.94
CA VAL A 17 20.41 4.36 9.71
C VAL A 17 20.72 4.30 11.21
N PRO A 18 20.00 5.06 12.07
CA PRO A 18 20.29 5.12 13.50
C PRO A 18 19.92 3.85 14.28
N PHE A 19 19.42 2.84 13.65
CA PHE A 19 18.96 1.58 14.24
C PHE A 19 19.50 0.37 13.45
N ARG A 20 19.49 -0.81 14.08
CA ARG A 20 19.79 -2.08 13.42
C ARG A 20 18.72 -3.09 13.81
N PRO A 21 17.82 -3.47 12.88
CA PRO A 21 16.79 -4.44 13.19
C PRO A 21 17.37 -5.82 13.48
N GLU A 22 16.90 -6.46 14.55
CA GLU A 22 17.16 -7.86 14.85
C GLU A 22 16.01 -8.72 14.31
N LEU A 23 16.36 -9.81 13.63
CA LEU A 23 15.40 -10.78 13.12
C LEU A 23 15.11 -11.82 14.21
N VAL A 24 14.26 -11.47 15.17
CA VAL A 24 13.99 -12.29 16.37
C VAL A 24 13.32 -13.60 15.98
N SER A 25 12.18 -13.52 15.31
CA SER A 25 11.39 -14.69 14.94
C SER A 25 10.58 -14.51 13.67
N ILE A 26 10.25 -15.62 13.01
CA ILE A 26 9.35 -15.69 11.87
C ILE A 26 8.27 -16.73 12.13
N SER A 27 7.03 -16.47 11.70
CA SER A 27 5.92 -17.42 11.85
C SER A 27 5.25 -17.78 10.51
N GLY A 28 4.70 -19.00 10.44
CA GLY A 28 4.01 -19.46 9.24
C GLY A 28 3.43 -20.86 9.39
N ARG A 29 2.44 -21.23 8.57
CA ARG A 29 1.68 -22.48 8.69
C ARG A 29 2.47 -23.77 8.46
N SER A 30 3.51 -23.73 7.65
CA SER A 30 4.20 -24.92 7.14
C SER A 30 5.64 -24.95 7.64
N ALA A 31 5.96 -25.90 8.54
CA ALA A 31 7.26 -25.99 9.20
C ALA A 31 8.46 -26.06 8.24
N GLY A 32 8.38 -26.83 7.15
CA GLY A 32 9.48 -26.97 6.18
C GLY A 32 9.86 -25.65 5.49
N PRO A 33 8.96 -25.02 4.72
CA PRO A 33 9.22 -23.73 4.09
C PRO A 33 9.56 -22.62 5.11
N LEU A 34 9.01 -22.70 6.32
CA LEU A 34 9.30 -21.76 7.39
C LEU A 34 10.76 -21.89 7.87
N GLU A 35 11.24 -23.10 8.09
CA GLU A 35 12.63 -23.36 8.49
C GLU A 35 13.62 -22.96 7.38
N GLU A 36 13.29 -23.24 6.12
CA GLU A 36 14.08 -22.77 4.98
C GLU A 36 14.18 -21.23 4.94
N ALA A 37 13.09 -20.53 5.25
CA ALA A 37 13.08 -19.07 5.34
C ALA A 37 13.89 -18.57 6.54
N ARG A 38 13.76 -19.22 7.70
CA ARG A 38 14.54 -18.94 8.90
C ARG A 38 16.05 -18.99 8.60
N GLU A 39 16.51 -20.09 8.01
CA GLU A 39 17.91 -20.26 7.66
C GLU A 39 18.38 -19.27 6.59
N ARG A 40 17.58 -19.07 5.52
CA ARG A 40 17.92 -18.19 4.40
C ARG A 40 18.13 -16.74 4.82
N TYR A 41 17.27 -16.24 5.71
CA TYR A 41 17.30 -14.83 6.13
C TYR A 41 17.97 -14.60 7.47
N GLY A 42 18.31 -15.67 8.20
CA GLY A 42 18.96 -15.58 9.50
C GLY A 42 18.02 -15.12 10.62
N TRP A 43 16.76 -15.53 10.56
CA TRP A 43 15.83 -15.36 11.68
C TRP A 43 16.27 -16.21 12.88
N GLY A 44 16.10 -15.69 14.09
CA GLY A 44 16.48 -16.39 15.32
C GLY A 44 15.67 -17.65 15.55
N GLU A 45 14.35 -17.52 15.50
CA GLU A 45 13.40 -18.60 15.78
C GLU A 45 12.32 -18.71 14.69
N ALA A 46 11.67 -19.89 14.60
CA ALA A 46 10.59 -20.18 13.67
C ALA A 46 9.42 -20.81 14.41
N PHE A 47 8.24 -20.19 14.34
CA PHE A 47 7.02 -20.62 15.03
C PHE A 47 5.94 -21.03 14.03
N THR A 48 5.31 -22.19 14.22
CA THR A 48 4.13 -22.58 13.44
C THR A 48 2.83 -21.96 13.96
N ASP A 49 2.88 -21.36 15.15
CA ASP A 49 1.82 -20.59 15.76
C ASP A 49 2.28 -19.14 15.94
N TRP A 50 1.53 -18.18 15.45
CA TRP A 50 1.83 -16.75 15.57
C TRP A 50 1.67 -16.22 17.02
N HIS A 51 0.92 -16.93 17.88
CA HIS A 51 0.77 -16.56 19.29
C HIS A 51 2.13 -16.58 20.01
N ASP A 52 2.99 -17.56 19.72
CA ASP A 52 4.33 -17.63 20.30
C ASP A 52 5.15 -16.39 19.96
N GLN A 53 4.96 -15.83 18.75
CA GLN A 53 5.63 -14.61 18.30
C GLN A 53 5.06 -13.35 18.98
N VAL A 54 3.76 -13.30 19.22
CA VAL A 54 3.10 -12.18 19.93
C VAL A 54 3.48 -12.17 21.41
N GLU A 55 3.62 -13.33 22.03
CA GLU A 55 4.01 -13.47 23.44
C GLU A 55 5.51 -13.23 23.68
N ASP A 56 6.35 -13.25 22.66
CA ASP A 56 7.79 -13.05 22.80
C ASP A 56 8.12 -11.58 23.13
N GLU A 57 8.57 -11.31 24.35
CA GLU A 57 8.92 -9.97 24.84
C GLU A 57 10.08 -9.32 24.07
N ARG A 58 10.86 -10.09 23.29
CA ARG A 58 11.96 -9.58 22.47
C ARG A 58 11.49 -8.91 21.17
N VAL A 59 10.22 -9.12 20.80
CA VAL A 59 9.65 -8.56 19.56
C VAL A 59 9.06 -7.18 19.84
N ASP A 60 9.67 -6.13 19.32
CA ASP A 60 9.18 -4.75 19.38
C ASP A 60 8.23 -4.43 18.21
N LEU A 61 8.51 -5.01 17.03
CA LEU A 61 7.76 -4.80 15.79
C LEU A 61 7.25 -6.12 15.25
N PHE A 62 5.93 -6.25 15.13
CA PHE A 62 5.26 -7.38 14.47
C PHE A 62 4.90 -7.01 13.03
N VAL A 63 5.31 -7.83 12.06
CA VAL A 63 5.02 -7.63 10.64
C VAL A 63 4.10 -8.73 10.14
N ASN A 64 2.84 -8.38 9.83
CA ASN A 64 1.87 -9.31 9.26
C ASN A 64 1.88 -9.25 7.74
N GLY A 65 2.53 -10.20 7.09
CA GLY A 65 2.58 -10.36 5.63
C GLY A 65 1.79 -11.56 5.11
N GLY A 66 0.80 -12.03 5.88
CA GLY A 66 -0.04 -13.18 5.55
C GLY A 66 -1.09 -12.89 4.47
N PRO A 67 -1.96 -13.88 4.13
CA PRO A 67 -3.19 -13.63 3.36
C PRO A 67 -4.17 -12.74 4.12
N ASN A 68 -5.07 -12.04 3.42
CA ASN A 68 -5.99 -11.07 4.02
C ASN A 68 -6.82 -11.65 5.18
N SER A 69 -7.20 -12.93 5.11
CA SER A 69 -7.98 -13.62 6.15
C SER A 69 -7.26 -13.79 7.51
N VAL A 70 -5.95 -13.58 7.53
CA VAL A 70 -5.15 -13.67 8.77
C VAL A 70 -4.54 -12.31 9.15
N HIS A 71 -5.10 -11.20 8.65
CA HIS A 71 -4.63 -9.88 9.03
C HIS A 71 -5.20 -9.47 10.40
N ALA A 72 -6.49 -9.64 10.64
CA ALA A 72 -7.17 -9.06 11.79
C ALA A 72 -6.66 -9.62 13.13
N GLU A 73 -6.86 -10.91 13.36
CA GLU A 73 -6.61 -11.51 14.67
C GLU A 73 -5.15 -11.34 15.14
N PRO A 74 -4.10 -11.71 14.37
CA PRO A 74 -2.73 -11.54 14.81
C PRO A 74 -2.30 -10.08 14.97
N THR A 75 -2.82 -9.18 14.12
CA THR A 75 -2.49 -7.76 14.16
C THR A 75 -3.08 -7.08 15.39
N ILE A 76 -4.35 -7.39 15.71
CA ILE A 76 -5.02 -6.91 16.94
C ILE A 76 -4.29 -7.43 18.18
N ALA A 77 -3.97 -8.73 18.21
CA ALA A 77 -3.28 -9.33 19.34
C ALA A 77 -1.89 -8.72 19.57
N ALA A 78 -1.12 -8.49 18.50
CA ALA A 78 0.19 -7.86 18.59
C ALA A 78 0.09 -6.41 19.11
N ALA A 79 -0.88 -5.63 18.62
CA ALA A 79 -1.11 -4.27 19.11
C ALA A 79 -1.50 -4.26 20.59
N GLN A 80 -2.41 -5.16 21.03
CA GLN A 80 -2.82 -5.30 22.41
C GLN A 80 -1.68 -5.77 23.34
N ALA A 81 -0.71 -6.52 22.79
CA ALA A 81 0.52 -6.88 23.50
C ALA A 81 1.56 -5.73 23.55
N GLY A 82 1.19 -4.53 23.06
CA GLY A 82 2.06 -3.36 23.06
C GLY A 82 3.12 -3.33 21.97
N LYS A 83 3.05 -4.24 20.99
CA LYS A 83 3.99 -4.26 19.88
C LYS A 83 3.59 -3.26 18.80
N HIS A 84 4.57 -2.58 18.22
CA HIS A 84 4.36 -1.82 16.99
C HIS A 84 4.01 -2.77 15.84
N VAL A 85 3.20 -2.32 14.88
CA VAL A 85 2.66 -3.24 13.86
C VAL A 85 2.79 -2.70 12.44
N VAL A 86 3.30 -3.54 11.54
CA VAL A 86 3.13 -3.38 10.09
C VAL A 86 2.19 -4.49 9.61
N CYS A 87 1.15 -4.14 8.87
CA CYS A 87 0.26 -5.11 8.26
C CYS A 87 0.13 -4.86 6.76
N GLU A 88 0.18 -5.94 5.97
CA GLU A 88 -0.03 -5.85 4.52
C GLU A 88 -1.43 -5.34 4.15
N LYS A 89 -1.49 -4.78 2.95
CA LYS A 89 -2.74 -4.31 2.36
C LYS A 89 -3.52 -5.45 1.66
N PRO A 90 -4.84 -5.33 1.56
CA PRO A 90 -5.71 -4.45 2.34
C PRO A 90 -5.67 -4.84 3.81
N LEU A 91 -5.83 -3.89 4.72
CA LEU A 91 -5.71 -4.12 6.17
C LEU A 91 -6.68 -5.20 6.66
N GLY A 92 -7.93 -5.13 6.21
CA GLY A 92 -8.98 -6.11 6.44
C GLY A 92 -9.69 -6.47 5.14
N ARG A 93 -10.51 -7.52 5.17
CA ARG A 93 -11.36 -7.97 4.05
C ARG A 93 -12.58 -7.07 3.83
N THR A 94 -12.97 -6.32 4.86
CA THR A 94 -14.11 -5.39 4.89
C THR A 94 -13.70 -4.09 5.57
N ALA A 95 -14.50 -3.03 5.43
CA ALA A 95 -14.29 -1.78 6.16
C ALA A 95 -14.47 -1.98 7.67
N GLU A 96 -15.40 -2.84 8.10
CA GLU A 96 -15.61 -3.20 9.53
C GLU A 96 -14.34 -3.81 10.12
N GLU A 97 -13.81 -4.85 9.48
CA GLU A 97 -12.60 -5.54 9.94
C GLU A 97 -11.39 -4.57 9.98
N SER A 98 -11.25 -3.71 8.97
CA SER A 98 -10.20 -2.68 8.94
C SER A 98 -10.36 -1.64 10.05
N PHE A 99 -11.59 -1.27 10.38
CA PHE A 99 -11.91 -0.36 11.48
C PHE A 99 -11.54 -0.98 12.83
N GLU A 100 -11.89 -2.24 13.07
CA GLU A 100 -11.55 -2.96 14.30
C GLU A 100 -10.04 -3.05 14.52
N ILE A 101 -9.28 -3.35 13.46
CA ILE A 101 -7.81 -3.40 13.53
C ILE A 101 -7.24 -2.02 13.86
N TRP A 102 -7.71 -0.98 13.18
CA TRP A 102 -7.27 0.40 13.45
C TRP A 102 -7.57 0.80 14.89
N GLN A 103 -8.81 0.62 15.35
CA GLN A 103 -9.22 0.97 16.73
C GLN A 103 -8.39 0.24 17.80
N ALA A 104 -8.04 -1.03 17.56
CA ALA A 104 -7.20 -1.79 18.49
C ALA A 104 -5.78 -1.20 18.59
N ALA A 105 -5.19 -0.80 17.47
CA ALA A 105 -3.86 -0.20 17.44
C ALA A 105 -3.85 1.20 18.08
N GLU A 106 -4.86 2.03 17.82
CA GLU A 106 -5.03 3.35 18.44
C GLU A 106 -5.21 3.23 19.96
N ALA A 107 -6.08 2.32 20.41
CA ALA A 107 -6.34 2.11 21.83
C ALA A 107 -5.10 1.62 22.59
N ALA A 108 -4.23 0.85 21.91
CA ALA A 108 -2.97 0.39 22.47
C ALA A 108 -1.86 1.47 22.44
N GLY A 109 -2.04 2.56 21.68
CA GLY A 109 -1.05 3.62 21.54
C GLY A 109 0.23 3.21 20.83
N VAL A 110 0.16 2.18 19.99
CA VAL A 110 1.31 1.65 19.25
C VAL A 110 1.46 2.33 17.88
N ARG A 111 2.69 2.40 17.35
CA ARG A 111 2.91 2.81 15.97
C ARG A 111 2.42 1.72 15.04
N HIS A 112 1.70 2.10 13.98
CA HIS A 112 1.15 1.16 13.02
C HIS A 112 1.25 1.71 11.60
N LEU A 113 1.52 0.82 10.64
CA LEU A 113 1.68 1.13 9.23
C LEU A 113 1.04 0.03 8.38
N CYS A 114 0.25 0.42 7.38
CA CYS A 114 -0.28 -0.49 6.37
C CYS A 114 0.63 -0.51 5.13
N GLY A 115 0.85 -1.70 4.56
CA GLY A 115 1.79 -1.98 3.48
C GLY A 115 1.47 -1.36 2.12
N PHE A 116 1.23 -0.05 2.06
CA PHE A 116 1.07 0.71 0.82
C PHE A 116 2.41 1.19 0.29
N ASN A 117 3.24 0.26 -0.12
CA ASN A 117 4.62 0.49 -0.54
C ASN A 117 4.80 1.50 -1.68
N TYR A 118 3.78 1.76 -2.50
CA TYR A 118 3.87 2.78 -3.57
C TYR A 118 4.01 4.21 -3.05
N ARG A 119 3.58 4.53 -1.81
CA ARG A 119 3.91 5.82 -1.17
C ARG A 119 5.42 6.02 -0.98
N PHE A 120 6.17 4.92 -0.95
CA PHE A 120 7.61 4.88 -0.70
C PHE A 120 8.46 4.77 -1.99
N VAL A 121 7.83 4.91 -3.15
CA VAL A 121 8.53 5.15 -4.41
C VAL A 121 9.06 6.59 -4.41
N PRO A 122 10.37 6.84 -4.61
CA PRO A 122 10.92 8.20 -4.59
C PRO A 122 10.20 9.19 -5.51
N ALA A 123 9.79 8.76 -6.70
CA ALA A 123 9.05 9.61 -7.64
C ALA A 123 7.63 9.96 -7.14
N VAL A 124 6.94 9.03 -6.47
CA VAL A 124 5.63 9.27 -5.87
C VAL A 124 5.77 10.22 -4.66
N ARG A 125 6.80 10.00 -3.84
CA ARG A 125 7.10 10.89 -2.72
C ARG A 125 7.44 12.30 -3.17
N LEU A 126 8.26 12.45 -4.22
CA LEU A 126 8.56 13.74 -4.82
C LEU A 126 7.32 14.42 -5.38
N ALA A 127 6.40 13.64 -6.01
CA ALA A 127 5.12 14.18 -6.46
C ALA A 127 4.31 14.79 -5.30
N ARG A 128 4.27 14.11 -4.14
CA ARG A 128 3.62 14.63 -2.94
C ARG A 128 4.28 15.90 -2.44
N GLU A 129 5.61 15.96 -2.37
CA GLU A 129 6.35 17.15 -1.94
C GLU A 129 6.10 18.35 -2.86
N LEU A 130 6.01 18.15 -4.17
CA LEU A 130 5.68 19.21 -5.13
C LEU A 130 4.23 19.72 -4.97
N LEU A 131 3.29 18.82 -4.63
CA LEU A 131 1.91 19.19 -4.30
C LEU A 131 1.86 20.02 -3.01
N ASP A 132 2.54 19.58 -1.95
CA ASP A 132 2.60 20.28 -0.66
C ASP A 132 3.28 21.65 -0.77
N ALA A 133 4.26 21.79 -1.67
CA ALA A 133 4.92 23.05 -1.99
C ALA A 133 4.05 24.01 -2.82
N GLY A 134 2.87 23.56 -3.29
CA GLY A 134 1.96 24.35 -4.11
C GLY A 134 2.44 24.60 -5.54
N GLU A 135 3.38 23.81 -6.04
CA GLU A 135 3.96 23.93 -7.39
C GLU A 135 2.92 23.73 -8.49
N LEU A 136 1.87 22.93 -8.23
CA LEU A 136 0.79 22.71 -9.16
C LEU A 136 -0.35 23.73 -9.04
N GLY A 137 -0.33 24.59 -8.02
CA GLY A 137 -1.49 25.41 -7.65
C GLY A 137 -2.63 24.56 -7.09
N GLU A 138 -3.88 24.92 -7.34
CA GLU A 138 -5.06 24.15 -6.94
C GLU A 138 -5.22 22.93 -7.88
N VAL A 139 -5.36 21.73 -7.31
CA VAL A 139 -5.66 20.52 -8.08
C VAL A 139 -7.06 20.65 -8.68
N VAL A 140 -7.20 20.36 -9.96
CA VAL A 140 -8.47 20.45 -10.71
C VAL A 140 -8.91 19.14 -11.36
N HIS A 141 -8.00 18.19 -11.51
CA HIS A 141 -8.29 16.90 -12.12
C HIS A 141 -7.31 15.82 -11.62
N PHE A 142 -7.81 14.61 -11.45
CA PHE A 142 -7.03 13.42 -11.06
C PHE A 142 -7.43 12.21 -11.90
N ARG A 143 -6.47 11.40 -12.31
CA ARG A 143 -6.76 10.07 -12.84
C ARG A 143 -5.69 9.06 -12.40
N LEU A 144 -6.11 7.81 -12.19
CA LEU A 144 -5.22 6.70 -11.92
C LEU A 144 -5.74 5.42 -12.54
N CYS A 145 -4.85 4.63 -13.12
CA CYS A 145 -5.12 3.27 -13.54
C CYS A 145 -4.08 2.31 -12.98
N TYR A 146 -4.52 1.10 -12.56
CA TYR A 146 -3.62 0.03 -12.15
C TYR A 146 -3.98 -1.26 -12.90
N LEU A 147 -3.12 -1.62 -13.87
CA LEU A 147 -3.38 -2.68 -14.84
C LEU A 147 -2.33 -3.79 -14.73
N GLN A 148 -2.82 -5.02 -14.70
CA GLN A 148 -2.03 -6.25 -14.76
C GLN A 148 -2.72 -7.27 -15.66
N GLY A 149 -1.97 -8.20 -16.25
CA GLY A 149 -2.51 -9.19 -17.19
C GLY A 149 -2.35 -10.65 -16.77
N TRP A 150 -1.93 -10.94 -15.54
CA TRP A 150 -1.56 -12.27 -15.07
C TRP A 150 -2.74 -13.19 -14.75
N SER A 151 -3.90 -12.64 -14.46
CA SER A 151 -5.00 -13.35 -13.80
C SER A 151 -5.83 -14.25 -14.75
N TRP A 152 -5.64 -14.12 -16.07
CA TRP A 152 -6.31 -14.98 -17.05
C TRP A 152 -6.01 -16.47 -16.87
N ASP A 153 -4.74 -16.78 -16.60
CA ASP A 153 -4.21 -18.13 -16.56
C ASP A 153 -3.83 -18.55 -15.11
N ALA A 154 -4.34 -17.80 -14.13
CA ALA A 154 -4.07 -18.06 -12.72
C ALA A 154 -4.85 -19.29 -12.21
N ASP A 155 -4.27 -20.00 -11.23
CA ASP A 155 -4.94 -21.10 -10.54
C ASP A 155 -6.23 -20.59 -9.87
N PRO A 156 -7.41 -21.07 -10.28
CA PRO A 156 -8.68 -20.64 -9.72
C PRO A 156 -8.86 -21.00 -8.24
N GLN A 157 -8.05 -21.89 -7.70
CA GLN A 157 -8.04 -22.28 -6.28
C GLN A 157 -7.12 -21.38 -5.42
N ALA A 158 -6.39 -20.45 -6.03
CA ALA A 158 -5.57 -19.54 -5.26
C ALA A 158 -6.44 -18.71 -4.30
N TRP A 159 -5.96 -18.49 -3.09
CA TRP A 159 -6.68 -17.79 -2.02
C TRP A 159 -7.19 -16.40 -2.42
N ARG A 160 -6.51 -15.75 -3.38
CA ARG A 160 -6.91 -14.45 -3.93
C ARG A 160 -8.24 -14.44 -4.66
N PHE A 161 -8.73 -15.62 -5.07
CA PHE A 161 -10.02 -15.79 -5.77
C PHE A 161 -11.11 -16.38 -4.88
N ASP A 162 -10.81 -16.61 -3.61
CA ASP A 162 -11.76 -17.02 -2.60
C ASP A 162 -12.21 -15.80 -1.77
N PRO A 163 -13.48 -15.36 -1.87
CA PRO A 163 -13.97 -14.19 -1.17
C PRO A 163 -13.89 -14.31 0.36
N GLU A 164 -13.89 -15.53 0.91
CA GLU A 164 -13.73 -15.74 2.35
C GLU A 164 -12.31 -15.46 2.82
N GLN A 165 -11.32 -15.63 1.93
CA GLN A 165 -9.92 -15.36 2.25
C GLN A 165 -9.46 -13.96 1.79
N ALA A 166 -9.91 -13.53 0.63
CA ALA A 166 -9.47 -12.28 0.02
C ALA A 166 -10.39 -11.08 0.33
N GLY A 167 -11.67 -11.31 0.61
CA GLY A 167 -12.71 -10.29 0.70
C GLY A 167 -13.21 -9.90 -0.69
N THR A 168 -12.43 -9.16 -1.46
CA THR A 168 -12.67 -8.75 -2.85
C THR A 168 -11.54 -9.24 -3.77
N GLY A 169 -11.71 -9.09 -5.07
CA GLY A 169 -10.70 -9.43 -6.06
C GLY A 169 -9.79 -8.25 -6.40
N VAL A 170 -9.95 -7.70 -7.61
CA VAL A 170 -9.13 -6.56 -8.08
C VAL A 170 -9.30 -5.32 -7.20
N LEU A 171 -10.48 -5.11 -6.61
CA LEU A 171 -10.72 -3.98 -5.70
C LEU A 171 -9.79 -3.99 -4.49
N GLY A 172 -9.64 -5.12 -3.82
CA GLY A 172 -8.73 -5.26 -2.67
C GLY A 172 -7.28 -5.37 -3.08
N ASP A 173 -6.98 -6.04 -4.20
CA ASP A 173 -5.58 -6.28 -4.60
C ASP A 173 -4.93 -5.05 -5.25
N LEU A 174 -5.51 -4.52 -6.33
CA LEU A 174 -5.00 -3.36 -7.07
C LEU A 174 -5.72 -2.06 -6.70
N GLY A 175 -7.03 -2.13 -6.52
CA GLY A 175 -7.88 -0.98 -6.23
C GLY A 175 -7.53 -0.30 -4.92
N SER A 176 -7.13 -1.05 -3.88
CA SER A 176 -6.69 -0.47 -2.62
C SER A 176 -5.48 0.45 -2.80
N HIS A 177 -4.48 0.07 -3.60
CA HIS A 177 -3.36 0.94 -3.95
C HIS A 177 -3.78 2.18 -4.77
N ALA A 178 -4.70 1.97 -5.73
CA ALA A 178 -5.21 3.08 -6.54
C ALA A 178 -5.96 4.13 -5.68
N ILE A 179 -6.78 3.65 -4.75
CA ILE A 179 -7.52 4.49 -3.81
C ILE A 179 -6.57 5.19 -2.83
N ASP A 180 -5.60 4.45 -2.29
CA ASP A 180 -4.60 5.01 -1.38
C ASP A 180 -3.80 6.14 -2.02
N LEU A 181 -3.28 5.93 -3.23
CA LEU A 181 -2.55 6.97 -3.96
C LEU A 181 -3.44 8.16 -4.33
N ALA A 182 -4.71 7.93 -4.68
CA ALA A 182 -5.66 9.01 -4.96
C ALA A 182 -5.88 9.87 -3.71
N ARG A 183 -6.13 9.24 -2.56
CA ARG A 183 -6.27 9.93 -1.28
C ARG A 183 -4.97 10.65 -0.87
N TYR A 184 -3.85 10.00 -1.03
CA TYR A 184 -2.52 10.54 -0.71
C TYR A 184 -2.16 11.78 -1.54
N LEU A 185 -2.54 11.83 -2.83
CA LEU A 185 -2.15 12.89 -3.75
C LEU A 185 -3.22 13.97 -3.94
N ALA A 186 -4.51 13.63 -3.85
CA ALA A 186 -5.61 14.55 -4.15
C ALA A 186 -6.60 14.78 -2.99
N GLY A 187 -6.43 14.06 -1.88
CA GLY A 187 -7.26 14.20 -0.68
C GLY A 187 -8.39 13.18 -0.58
N GLU A 188 -9.28 13.34 0.40
CA GLU A 188 -10.33 12.38 0.70
C GLU A 188 -11.40 12.31 -0.38
N ILE A 189 -11.88 11.08 -0.68
CA ILE A 189 -12.93 10.83 -1.65
C ILE A 189 -14.28 10.91 -0.95
N SER A 190 -15.15 11.81 -1.41
CA SER A 190 -16.47 12.05 -0.84
C SER A 190 -17.56 11.17 -1.45
N SER A 191 -17.46 10.85 -2.76
CA SER A 191 -18.47 10.05 -3.47
C SER A 191 -17.92 9.36 -4.71
N VAL A 192 -18.60 8.28 -5.14
CA VAL A 192 -18.20 7.47 -6.28
C VAL A 192 -19.40 7.11 -7.17
N SER A 193 -19.13 6.95 -8.48
CA SER A 193 -20.04 6.31 -9.46
C SER A 193 -19.23 5.23 -10.18
N ALA A 194 -19.58 3.96 -10.02
CA ALA A 194 -18.71 2.88 -10.40
C ALA A 194 -19.40 1.72 -11.15
N GLY A 195 -18.60 0.99 -11.92
CA GLY A 195 -18.92 -0.32 -12.47
C GLY A 195 -17.87 -1.36 -12.06
N VAL A 196 -18.34 -2.50 -11.58
CA VAL A 196 -17.51 -3.65 -11.17
C VAL A 196 -17.93 -4.87 -11.97
N ARG A 197 -16.98 -5.69 -12.40
CA ARG A 197 -17.27 -6.92 -13.17
C ARG A 197 -16.39 -8.08 -12.73
N THR A 198 -17.02 -9.27 -12.73
CA THR A 198 -16.35 -10.56 -12.74
C THR A 198 -16.46 -11.10 -14.17
N ILE A 199 -15.35 -11.27 -14.87
CA ILE A 199 -15.27 -11.58 -16.29
C ILE A 199 -14.84 -13.04 -16.51
N VAL A 200 -13.90 -13.53 -15.69
CA VAL A 200 -13.40 -14.91 -15.83
C VAL A 200 -14.47 -15.89 -15.36
N PRO A 201 -14.89 -16.86 -16.22
CA PRO A 201 -15.92 -17.82 -15.85
C PRO A 201 -15.59 -18.60 -14.57
N GLY A 202 -16.55 -18.69 -13.65
CA GLY A 202 -16.41 -19.42 -12.40
C GLY A 202 -15.66 -18.69 -11.29
N ARG A 203 -15.13 -17.51 -11.54
CA ARG A 203 -14.52 -16.66 -10.51
C ARG A 203 -15.59 -16.08 -9.59
N ARG A 204 -15.28 -15.99 -8.29
CA ARG A 204 -16.21 -15.54 -7.25
C ARG A 204 -15.93 -14.11 -6.77
N VAL A 205 -14.82 -13.52 -7.20
CA VAL A 205 -14.39 -12.15 -6.87
C VAL A 205 -14.30 -11.31 -8.16
N ASP A 206 -14.21 -10.00 -7.99
CA ASP A 206 -14.14 -9.04 -9.09
C ASP A 206 -12.79 -9.08 -9.82
N ASP A 207 -12.82 -8.88 -11.14
CA ASP A 207 -11.64 -8.87 -12.03
C ASP A 207 -11.30 -7.49 -12.56
N HIS A 208 -12.28 -6.59 -12.56
CA HIS A 208 -12.17 -5.28 -13.18
C HIS A 208 -13.15 -4.29 -12.56
N PHE A 209 -12.69 -3.05 -12.34
CA PHE A 209 -13.57 -1.94 -11.99
C PHE A 209 -13.15 -0.64 -12.67
N VAL A 210 -14.11 0.25 -12.84
CA VAL A 210 -13.93 1.66 -13.20
C VAL A 210 -14.82 2.51 -12.30
N ALA A 211 -14.30 3.66 -11.85
CA ALA A 211 -15.03 4.58 -11.01
C ALA A 211 -14.73 6.04 -11.39
N ALA A 212 -15.78 6.85 -11.51
CA ALA A 212 -15.68 8.30 -11.39
C ALA A 212 -15.78 8.65 -9.91
N VAL A 213 -14.84 9.45 -9.41
CA VAL A 213 -14.77 9.88 -8.01
C VAL A 213 -14.87 11.37 -7.87
N GLU A 214 -15.42 11.84 -6.77
CA GLU A 214 -15.36 13.23 -6.34
C GLU A 214 -14.66 13.31 -5.00
N PHE A 215 -13.67 14.18 -4.92
CA PHE A 215 -12.93 14.45 -3.69
C PHE A 215 -13.70 15.47 -2.83
N GLU A 216 -13.40 15.53 -1.53
CA GLU A 216 -13.99 16.51 -0.61
C GLU A 216 -13.73 17.97 -1.06
N SER A 217 -12.63 18.21 -1.77
CA SER A 217 -12.30 19.51 -2.39
C SER A 217 -13.21 19.89 -3.58
N GLY A 218 -14.06 18.97 -4.06
CA GLY A 218 -14.87 19.12 -5.27
C GLY A 218 -14.15 18.74 -6.57
N VAL A 219 -12.89 18.34 -6.51
CA VAL A 219 -12.12 17.81 -7.65
C VAL A 219 -12.77 16.52 -8.15
N LEU A 220 -12.88 16.39 -9.48
CA LEU A 220 -13.32 15.15 -10.12
C LEU A 220 -12.14 14.31 -10.58
N GLY A 221 -12.26 12.99 -10.46
CA GLY A 221 -11.24 12.07 -10.90
C GLY A 221 -11.79 10.75 -11.42
N THR A 222 -10.88 9.93 -11.94
CA THR A 222 -11.17 8.56 -12.37
C THR A 222 -10.19 7.57 -11.78
N LEU A 223 -10.72 6.43 -11.34
CA LEU A 223 -9.94 5.28 -10.88
C LEU A 223 -10.36 4.05 -11.68
N GLU A 224 -9.39 3.26 -12.10
CA GLU A 224 -9.66 1.94 -12.69
C GLU A 224 -8.58 0.94 -12.29
N SER A 225 -8.98 -0.33 -12.17
CA SER A 225 -8.02 -1.43 -12.06
C SER A 225 -8.53 -2.67 -12.77
N SER A 226 -7.59 -3.42 -13.35
CA SER A 226 -7.88 -4.69 -14.00
C SER A 226 -6.71 -5.65 -13.82
N GLN A 227 -7.03 -6.91 -13.50
CA GLN A 227 -6.07 -8.02 -13.51
C GLN A 227 -6.07 -8.78 -14.86
N LEU A 228 -6.84 -8.30 -15.84
CA LEU A 228 -7.08 -8.95 -17.14
C LEU A 228 -6.48 -8.15 -18.31
N ALA A 229 -5.73 -7.09 -18.06
CA ALA A 229 -5.16 -6.22 -19.09
C ALA A 229 -3.87 -6.85 -19.67
N ARG A 230 -4.01 -7.81 -20.59
CA ARG A 230 -2.85 -8.47 -21.25
C ARG A 230 -1.91 -7.45 -21.86
N GLY A 231 -0.61 -7.67 -21.65
CA GLY A 231 0.45 -6.76 -22.07
C GLY A 231 0.95 -5.82 -20.96
N HIS A 232 0.15 -5.63 -19.91
CA HIS A 232 0.59 -4.91 -18.71
C HIS A 232 1.11 -5.91 -17.66
N ALA A 233 2.36 -5.71 -17.24
CA ALA A 233 2.94 -6.54 -16.19
C ALA A 233 2.60 -5.99 -14.79
N ASN A 234 2.78 -4.68 -14.59
CA ASN A 234 2.49 -4.01 -13.32
C ASN A 234 2.38 -2.48 -13.54
N SER A 235 1.44 -2.06 -14.37
CA SER A 235 1.25 -0.65 -14.74
C SER A 235 0.35 0.04 -13.73
N ASN A 236 0.96 0.73 -12.75
CA ASN A 236 0.29 1.64 -11.82
C ASN A 236 0.65 3.06 -12.20
N ALA A 237 -0.27 3.79 -12.84
CA ALA A 237 0.00 5.09 -13.42
C ALA A 237 -1.03 6.12 -12.97
N PHE A 238 -0.56 7.32 -12.60
CA PHE A 238 -1.44 8.43 -12.25
C PHE A 238 -1.07 9.73 -12.96
N GLU A 239 -2.02 10.64 -13.03
CA GLU A 239 -1.84 12.02 -13.46
C GLU A 239 -2.64 12.95 -12.54
N VAL A 240 -1.97 14.01 -12.08
CA VAL A 240 -2.55 15.08 -11.27
C VAL A 240 -2.39 16.38 -12.04
N ASN A 241 -3.49 17.10 -12.31
CA ASN A 241 -3.48 18.36 -13.01
C ASN A 241 -3.96 19.47 -12.07
N GLY A 242 -3.18 20.52 -11.98
CA GLY A 242 -3.49 21.72 -11.21
C GLY A 242 -3.55 22.97 -12.07
N THR A 243 -3.86 24.11 -11.44
CA THR A 243 -3.99 25.41 -12.13
C THR A 243 -2.67 26.00 -12.65
N LYS A 244 -1.52 25.48 -12.15
CA LYS A 244 -0.18 25.96 -12.54
C LYS A 244 0.70 24.89 -13.17
N GLY A 245 0.36 23.62 -13.02
CA GLY A 245 1.19 22.53 -13.50
C GLY A 245 0.53 21.17 -13.38
N SER A 246 1.23 20.15 -13.84
CA SER A 246 0.78 18.77 -13.84
C SER A 246 1.89 17.83 -13.44
N LEU A 247 1.51 16.67 -12.86
CA LEU A 247 2.41 15.56 -12.58
C LEU A 247 1.86 14.29 -13.23
N ALA A 248 2.76 13.47 -13.80
CA ALA A 248 2.41 12.14 -14.26
C ALA A 248 3.49 11.13 -13.86
N PHE A 249 3.06 9.94 -13.48
CA PHE A 249 3.90 8.83 -13.02
C PHE A 249 3.41 7.52 -13.62
N ASP A 250 4.34 6.60 -13.85
CA ASP A 250 4.07 5.23 -14.26
C ASP A 250 5.08 4.29 -13.56
N ALA A 251 4.58 3.31 -12.82
CA ALA A 251 5.41 2.35 -12.09
C ALA A 251 6.30 1.48 -12.99
N GLU A 252 5.97 1.31 -14.28
CA GLU A 252 6.87 0.66 -15.26
C GLU A 252 8.10 1.52 -15.58
N ARG A 253 8.11 2.78 -15.12
CA ARG A 253 9.24 3.72 -15.13
C ARG A 253 9.50 4.29 -13.73
N LEU A 254 9.65 3.41 -12.78
CA LEU A 254 9.61 3.66 -11.33
C LEU A 254 10.43 4.88 -10.86
N ASN A 255 11.53 5.18 -11.52
CA ASN A 255 12.45 6.27 -11.14
C ASN A 255 12.17 7.60 -11.87
N GLU A 256 11.08 7.69 -12.63
CA GLU A 256 10.76 8.87 -13.44
C GLU A 256 9.48 9.54 -12.94
N LEU A 257 9.55 10.88 -12.79
CA LEU A 257 8.38 11.73 -12.62
C LEU A 257 8.32 12.72 -13.79
N GLN A 258 7.16 12.82 -14.43
CA GLN A 258 6.92 13.86 -15.42
C GLN A 258 6.29 15.07 -14.71
N VAL A 259 6.87 16.24 -14.92
CA VAL A 259 6.43 17.51 -14.38
C VAL A 259 6.09 18.43 -15.54
N GLY A 260 4.83 18.88 -15.62
CA GLY A 260 4.29 19.68 -16.71
C GLY A 260 4.04 21.14 -16.30
N ASP A 261 4.29 22.06 -17.22
CA ASP A 261 3.90 23.46 -17.17
C ASP A 261 3.33 23.90 -18.55
N GLU A 262 3.12 25.20 -18.77
CA GLU A 262 2.62 25.72 -20.05
C GLU A 262 3.50 25.42 -21.27
N ARG A 263 4.76 24.98 -21.06
CA ARG A 263 5.72 24.60 -22.12
C ARG A 263 5.69 23.10 -22.43
N GLY A 264 4.98 22.30 -21.60
CA GLY A 264 4.84 20.87 -21.75
C GLY A 264 5.48 20.07 -20.63
N PHE A 265 5.53 18.75 -20.76
CA PHE A 265 6.12 17.87 -19.77
C PHE A 265 7.64 17.77 -19.91
N ARG A 266 8.33 17.87 -18.79
CA ARG A 266 9.73 17.49 -18.61
C ARG A 266 9.82 16.22 -17.74
N ARG A 267 10.76 15.35 -18.05
CA ARG A 267 11.06 14.16 -17.27
C ARG A 267 12.09 14.50 -16.19
N VAL A 268 11.80 14.14 -14.95
CA VAL A 268 12.72 14.17 -13.82
C VAL A 268 13.14 12.73 -13.50
N LEU A 269 14.43 12.42 -13.61
CA LEU A 269 14.98 11.18 -13.11
C LEU A 269 15.22 11.36 -11.59
N VAL A 270 14.45 10.66 -10.75
CA VAL A 270 14.43 10.86 -9.30
C VAL A 270 15.54 10.04 -8.66
N THR A 271 16.78 10.48 -8.83
CA THR A 271 18.01 9.83 -8.35
C THR A 271 19.02 10.80 -7.74
N GLU A 272 18.70 12.09 -7.64
CA GLU A 272 19.59 13.08 -7.05
C GLU A 272 19.61 12.96 -5.51
N PRO A 273 20.71 13.33 -4.83
CA PRO A 273 20.83 13.21 -3.36
C PRO A 273 19.77 13.97 -2.57
N GLY A 274 19.20 15.04 -3.14
CA GLY A 274 18.11 15.81 -2.55
C GLY A 274 16.72 15.20 -2.76
N HIS A 275 16.60 14.14 -3.55
CA HIS A 275 15.32 13.47 -3.76
C HIS A 275 15.00 12.51 -2.59
N PRO A 276 13.71 12.25 -2.30
CA PRO A 276 13.29 11.36 -1.23
C PRO A 276 13.98 10.00 -1.27
N TYR A 277 14.42 9.50 -0.12
CA TYR A 277 15.06 8.22 0.11
C TYR A 277 16.41 8.00 -0.59
N MET A 278 16.85 8.85 -1.53
CA MET A 278 18.07 8.64 -2.31
C MET A 278 19.36 8.75 -1.47
N ARG A 279 19.28 9.26 -0.25
CA ARG A 279 20.42 9.29 0.70
C ARG A 279 20.98 7.90 1.04
N PHE A 280 20.20 6.83 0.85
CA PHE A 280 20.57 5.45 1.18
C PHE A 280 21.28 4.73 0.02
N TRP A 281 21.25 5.30 -1.19
CA TRP A 281 21.60 4.58 -2.40
C TRP A 281 22.83 5.17 -3.10
N TRP A 282 23.07 4.68 -4.30
CA TRP A 282 24.22 5.02 -5.12
C TRP A 282 24.17 6.47 -5.61
N PRO A 283 25.31 7.02 -6.15
CA PRO A 283 25.32 8.37 -6.75
C PRO A 283 24.26 8.55 -7.85
N PRO A 284 23.94 9.81 -8.21
CA PRO A 284 22.94 10.12 -9.23
C PRO A 284 23.06 9.28 -10.51
N GLY A 285 21.94 8.91 -11.10
CA GLY A 285 21.86 8.08 -12.29
C GLY A 285 21.78 6.56 -12.04
N HIS A 286 21.98 6.12 -10.81
CA HIS A 286 21.78 4.73 -10.44
C HIS A 286 20.34 4.54 -9.98
N ILE A 287 19.56 3.82 -10.79
CA ILE A 287 18.14 3.58 -10.54
C ILE A 287 17.93 2.52 -9.46
N ILE A 288 16.83 2.62 -8.74
CA ILE A 288 16.36 1.62 -7.77
C ILE A 288 15.22 0.80 -8.37
N GLY A 289 14.92 -0.35 -7.77
CA GLY A 289 13.83 -1.23 -8.16
C GLY A 289 12.65 -1.21 -7.19
N TRP A 290 11.67 -2.08 -7.47
CA TRP A 290 10.45 -2.18 -6.68
C TRP A 290 10.70 -2.71 -5.25
N ALA A 291 11.71 -3.57 -5.06
CA ALA A 291 12.02 -4.15 -3.75
C ALA A 291 12.49 -3.10 -2.74
N GLU A 292 13.18 -2.05 -3.20
CA GLU A 292 13.68 -0.97 -2.36
C GLU A 292 12.56 -0.13 -1.73
N THR A 293 11.35 -0.15 -2.31
CA THR A 293 10.20 0.52 -1.69
C THR A 293 9.85 -0.05 -0.32
N PHE A 294 10.04 -1.36 -0.10
CA PHE A 294 9.88 -1.99 1.22
C PHE A 294 11.01 -1.60 2.19
N VAL A 295 12.21 -1.36 1.69
CA VAL A 295 13.31 -0.86 2.53
C VAL A 295 12.98 0.54 3.04
N HIS A 296 12.45 1.41 2.16
CA HIS A 296 12.00 2.74 2.54
C HIS A 296 10.83 2.68 3.53
N GLU A 297 9.84 1.83 3.27
CA GLU A 297 8.65 1.65 4.10
C GLU A 297 8.99 1.19 5.52
N VAL A 298 9.77 0.10 5.62
CA VAL A 298 10.20 -0.43 6.92
C VAL A 298 11.15 0.54 7.61
N GLY A 299 12.06 1.18 6.86
CA GLY A 299 12.95 2.21 7.39
C GLY A 299 12.17 3.37 8.01
N HIS A 300 11.15 3.87 7.31
CA HIS A 300 10.24 4.91 7.81
C HIS A 300 9.52 4.47 9.10
N MET A 301 9.02 3.23 9.15
CA MET A 301 8.38 2.71 10.36
C MET A 301 9.36 2.65 11.54
N LEU A 302 10.59 2.19 11.33
CA LEU A 302 11.60 2.10 12.39
C LEU A 302 12.06 3.49 12.85
N GLU A 303 12.17 4.47 11.94
CA GLU A 303 12.43 5.87 12.27
C GLU A 303 11.28 6.46 13.12
N ALA A 304 10.03 6.14 12.79
CA ALA A 304 8.87 6.56 13.58
C ALA A 304 8.82 5.89 14.97
N ILE A 305 9.23 4.62 15.08
CA ILE A 305 9.37 3.94 16.38
C ILE A 305 10.48 4.59 17.21
N ALA A 306 11.57 5.00 16.60
CA ALA A 306 12.66 5.70 17.25
C ALA A 306 12.31 7.17 17.66
N GLY A 307 11.16 7.67 17.23
CA GLY A 307 10.68 9.00 17.57
C GLY A 307 11.22 10.13 16.70
N GLU A 308 11.83 9.81 15.55
CA GLU A 308 12.36 10.79 14.60
C GLU A 308 11.23 11.59 13.91
N HIS A 309 10.09 10.94 13.68
CA HIS A 309 8.87 11.52 13.09
C HIS A 309 7.65 10.63 13.37
N ASP A 310 6.46 11.07 12.97
CA ASP A 310 5.27 10.23 12.96
C ASP A 310 5.18 9.37 11.69
N VAL A 311 4.38 8.29 11.73
CA VAL A 311 4.12 7.45 10.54
C VAL A 311 3.42 8.28 9.45
N ALA A 312 2.34 8.98 9.82
CA ALA A 312 1.67 9.93 8.92
C ALA A 312 2.47 11.24 8.76
N PRO A 313 2.28 11.99 7.67
CA PRO A 313 1.38 11.71 6.54
C PRO A 313 2.00 10.84 5.44
N HIS A 314 3.25 10.46 5.57
CA HIS A 314 3.99 9.81 4.50
C HIS A 314 3.78 8.31 4.46
N GLY A 315 3.86 7.64 5.61
CA GLY A 315 3.42 6.27 5.76
C GLY A 315 1.90 6.21 5.86
N ALA A 316 1.31 5.17 5.27
CA ALA A 316 -0.10 4.90 5.43
C ALA A 316 -0.38 4.30 6.80
N THR A 317 -1.18 4.96 7.61
CA THR A 317 -1.64 4.41 8.89
C THR A 317 -2.74 3.36 8.68
N PHE A 318 -3.14 2.68 9.73
CA PHE A 318 -4.30 1.78 9.68
C PHE A 318 -5.60 2.56 9.40
N GLU A 319 -5.70 3.82 9.85
CA GLU A 319 -6.80 4.71 9.47
C GLU A 319 -6.86 4.92 7.96
N ASP A 320 -5.72 5.17 7.30
CA ASP A 320 -5.66 5.31 5.85
C ASP A 320 -6.23 4.09 5.14
N SER A 321 -5.85 2.89 5.60
CA SER A 321 -6.35 1.66 4.99
C SER A 321 -7.82 1.39 5.29
N TYR A 322 -8.30 1.69 6.49
CA TYR A 322 -9.72 1.68 6.81
C TYR A 322 -10.51 2.61 5.87
N ARG A 323 -10.03 3.83 5.67
CA ARG A 323 -10.66 4.79 4.75
C ARG A 323 -10.65 4.29 3.30
N CYS A 324 -9.58 3.61 2.86
CA CYS A 324 -9.56 2.93 1.57
C CYS A 324 -10.65 1.85 1.47
N ALA A 325 -10.84 1.07 2.52
CA ALA A 325 -11.87 0.02 2.56
C ALA A 325 -13.30 0.62 2.47
N GLU A 326 -13.57 1.76 3.10
CA GLU A 326 -14.87 2.47 2.95
C GLU A 326 -15.11 2.94 1.51
N VAL A 327 -14.06 3.38 0.81
CA VAL A 327 -14.17 3.71 -0.63
C VAL A 327 -14.46 2.47 -1.46
N ILE A 328 -13.81 1.34 -1.18
CA ILE A 328 -14.08 0.05 -1.84
C ILE A 328 -15.55 -0.34 -1.66
N GLU A 329 -16.08 -0.28 -0.44
CA GLU A 329 -17.49 -0.58 -0.19
C GLU A 329 -18.44 0.38 -0.91
N ALA A 330 -18.10 1.67 -0.98
CA ALA A 330 -18.90 2.64 -1.75
C ALA A 330 -18.88 2.32 -3.26
N ILE A 331 -17.75 1.86 -3.81
CA ILE A 331 -17.62 1.39 -5.20
C ILE A 331 -18.53 0.17 -5.43
N VAL A 332 -18.53 -0.80 -4.52
CA VAL A 332 -19.41 -1.97 -4.61
C VAL A 332 -20.88 -1.56 -4.57
N ARG A 333 -21.29 -0.75 -3.58
CA ARG A 333 -22.67 -0.24 -3.48
C ARG A 333 -23.09 0.52 -4.75
N SER A 334 -22.20 1.34 -5.31
CA SER A 334 -22.48 2.10 -6.54
C SER A 334 -22.67 1.19 -7.75
N ALA A 335 -21.84 0.15 -7.88
CA ALA A 335 -21.94 -0.82 -8.97
C ALA A 335 -23.25 -1.63 -8.91
N GLU A 336 -23.72 -1.96 -7.68
CA GLU A 336 -24.98 -2.68 -7.45
C GLU A 336 -26.22 -1.81 -7.65
N SER A 337 -26.21 -0.60 -7.11
CA SER A 337 -27.34 0.33 -7.20
C SER A 337 -27.48 1.03 -8.55
N GLY A 338 -26.38 1.11 -9.32
CA GLY A 338 -26.28 1.92 -10.54
C GLY A 338 -26.35 3.43 -10.27
N ARG A 339 -26.10 3.86 -9.05
CA ARG A 339 -26.18 5.26 -8.59
C ARG A 339 -24.89 5.75 -8.04
N ARG A 340 -24.75 7.07 -7.94
CA ARG A 340 -23.68 7.71 -7.17
C ARG A 340 -23.88 7.41 -5.68
N GLU A 341 -22.83 6.94 -5.01
CA GLU A 341 -22.82 6.62 -3.59
C GLU A 341 -21.82 7.52 -2.83
N ALA A 342 -22.24 7.98 -1.67
CA ALA A 342 -21.36 8.70 -0.76
C ALA A 342 -20.42 7.70 -0.03
N VAL A 343 -19.17 8.08 0.16
CA VAL A 343 -18.25 7.40 1.07
C VAL A 343 -18.62 7.78 2.51
N ARG A 344 -18.66 6.82 3.40
CA ARG A 344 -19.12 7.02 4.79
C ARG A 344 -18.00 6.62 5.74
N TYR A 345 -17.18 7.59 6.10
CA TYR A 345 -16.17 7.36 7.13
C TYR A 345 -16.79 7.35 8.53
N ARG A 346 -16.43 6.36 9.35
CA ARG A 346 -16.76 6.36 10.78
C ARG A 346 -15.81 7.33 11.50
N VAL A 347 -16.33 7.97 12.53
CA VAL A 347 -15.59 8.90 13.40
C VAL A 347 -15.14 8.18 14.66
#